data_3155c436c9638d3b46fc3f3b1c72da1d
#
_entry.id   3155c436c9638d3b46fc3f3b1c72da1d
#
_cell.length_a   1.000
_cell.length_b   1.000
_cell.length_c   1.000
_cell.angle_alpha   90.00
_cell.angle_beta   90.00
_cell.angle_gamma   90.00
#
_symmetry.space_group_name_H-M   'P 1'
#
loop_
_entity.id
_entity.type
_entity.pdbx_description
1 polymer ?
#
loop_
_entity_poly.entity_id
_entity_poly.type
_entity_poly.pdbx_seq_one_letter_code
_entity_poly.pdbx_strand_id
1 'polypeptide(L)'
;SQCGGIVVDGDVLAREVVQPGTEGLASLVDAFGRDILLADGALDRQALAAKAFRDDESRGVLNGIVHPLVARRRSEIIAAVSGDAVVVEDIPLLVESGMAPLFPLVVVVHADVELRVRRLVEQRGMAEADARARIAAQASDQQRRAVADVWLDNSGSPEDLVRRARDVWNTRVQPFAHNLAQRQIARAPARLVPADPSWPDQARRIVNRLKIACGHKALRVDHIGSTAVSGFPDFLAKDVIDIQVTVESLDVADELAEPLLAAGYPRLEHITQDTEKTDARSTVGRYDHTDSAALWHKRVHASADPGRPTNVHLRVHGWPNQQFALLFVDWLAANPGAREDYLTVKCDADRRADGELARYVTAKEPWFLDAYQRAWEWADAVHWRP
;
A
#
# COMPACT_ATOMS: atom_id res chain seq x y z
N SER A 1 4.14 19.30 12.01
CA SER A 1 3.48 20.36 12.78
C SER A 1 3.29 21.68 12.02
N GLN A 2 4.25 22.18 11.21
CA GLN A 2 4.10 23.46 10.48
C GLN A 2 2.95 23.46 9.45
N CYS A 3 2.55 22.31 8.93
CA CYS A 3 1.44 22.16 7.99
C CYS A 3 0.12 21.72 8.66
N GLY A 4 0.05 21.70 10.01
CA GLY A 4 -1.14 21.30 10.76
C GLY A 4 -1.23 19.82 11.11
N GLY A 5 -0.30 18.97 10.66
CA GLY A 5 -0.26 17.55 11.04
C GLY A 5 0.20 17.33 12.48
N ILE A 6 -0.36 16.32 13.13
CA ILE A 6 0.04 15.84 14.45
C ILE A 6 1.15 14.82 14.26
N VAL A 7 2.32 15.08 14.85
CA VAL A 7 3.47 14.18 14.72
C VAL A 7 3.53 13.27 15.95
N VAL A 8 3.57 11.96 15.68
CA VAL A 8 3.80 10.90 16.67
C VAL A 8 5.19 10.33 16.38
N ASP A 9 6.15 10.71 17.19
CA ASP A 9 7.55 10.31 17.06
C ASP A 9 7.82 9.09 17.96
N GLY A 10 8.14 7.95 17.37
CA GLY A 10 8.38 6.69 18.07
C GLY A 10 9.55 6.76 19.06
N ASP A 11 10.61 7.52 18.75
CA ASP A 11 11.76 7.70 19.62
C ASP A 11 11.40 8.59 20.83
N VAL A 12 10.55 9.59 20.63
CA VAL A 12 10.04 10.44 21.74
C VAL A 12 9.14 9.61 22.65
N LEU A 13 8.22 8.82 22.11
CA LEU A 13 7.36 7.95 22.91
C LEU A 13 8.16 6.91 23.69
N ALA A 14 9.16 6.28 23.08
CA ALA A 14 10.03 5.32 23.75
C ALA A 14 10.83 5.96 24.92
N ARG A 15 11.05 7.27 24.86
CA ARG A 15 11.65 8.01 25.98
C ARG A 15 10.62 8.37 27.05
N GLU A 16 9.42 8.74 26.64
CA GLU A 16 8.34 9.15 27.53
C GLU A 16 7.90 7.99 28.44
N VAL A 17 7.69 6.80 27.88
CA VAL A 17 7.18 5.64 28.62
C VAL A 17 8.15 5.08 29.69
N VAL A 18 9.40 5.53 29.71
CA VAL A 18 10.43 5.11 30.67
C VAL A 18 10.95 6.30 31.51
N GLN A 19 10.19 7.37 31.65
CA GLN A 19 10.53 8.50 32.52
C GLN A 19 10.38 8.11 34.00
N PRO A 20 11.03 8.84 34.92
CA PRO A 20 10.83 8.66 36.36
C PRO A 20 9.35 8.66 36.76
N GLY A 21 8.95 7.66 37.53
CA GLY A 21 7.57 7.48 37.98
C GLY A 21 6.65 6.71 37.03
N THR A 22 7.13 6.27 35.87
CA THR A 22 6.33 5.47 34.93
C THR A 22 6.39 3.96 35.26
N GLU A 23 5.34 3.25 34.86
CA GLU A 23 5.29 1.77 34.88
C GLU A 23 6.45 1.16 34.09
N GLY A 24 6.82 1.78 32.94
CA GLY A 24 7.89 1.29 32.09
C GLY A 24 9.26 1.32 32.78
N LEU A 25 9.60 2.40 33.47
CA LEU A 25 10.85 2.47 34.21
C LEU A 25 10.89 1.46 35.37
N ALA A 26 9.77 1.29 36.10
CA ALA A 26 9.67 0.28 37.16
C ALA A 26 9.91 -1.13 36.61
N SER A 27 9.25 -1.51 35.51
CA SER A 27 9.42 -2.82 34.85
C SER A 27 10.84 -3.04 34.34
N LEU A 28 11.51 -2.00 33.82
CA LEU A 28 12.93 -2.09 33.42
C LEU A 28 13.85 -2.30 34.62
N VAL A 29 13.60 -1.64 35.74
CA VAL A 29 14.37 -1.86 36.99
C VAL A 29 14.18 -3.26 37.51
N ASP A 30 12.97 -3.81 37.47
CA ASP A 30 12.68 -5.18 37.91
C ASP A 30 13.41 -6.22 37.03
N ALA A 31 13.47 -5.97 35.71
CA ALA A 31 14.09 -6.89 34.76
C ALA A 31 15.63 -6.78 34.71
N PHE A 32 16.18 -5.58 34.79
CA PHE A 32 17.60 -5.30 34.53
C PHE A 32 18.38 -4.86 35.78
N GLY A 33 17.71 -4.62 36.93
CA GLY A 33 18.32 -4.20 38.18
C GLY A 33 18.40 -2.68 38.33
N ARG A 34 18.59 -2.23 39.59
CA ARG A 34 18.58 -0.79 39.94
C ARG A 34 19.78 0.01 39.42
N ASP A 35 20.85 -0.66 39.01
CA ASP A 35 22.07 -0.07 38.45
C ASP A 35 21.91 0.50 37.05
N ILE A 36 20.70 0.37 36.47
CA ILE A 36 20.29 1.11 35.26
C ILE A 36 19.73 2.52 35.58
N LEU A 37 19.76 2.94 36.84
CA LEU A 37 19.29 4.27 37.25
C LEU A 37 20.47 5.19 37.55
N LEU A 38 20.31 6.45 37.15
CA LEU A 38 21.17 7.56 37.59
C LEU A 38 20.85 7.96 39.04
N ALA A 39 21.67 8.82 39.63
CA ALA A 39 21.52 9.27 41.00
C ALA A 39 20.21 10.06 41.26
N ASP A 40 19.65 10.68 40.21
CA ASP A 40 18.40 11.40 40.25
C ASP A 40 17.15 10.52 39.98
N GLY A 41 17.36 9.21 39.83
CA GLY A 41 16.30 8.22 39.54
C GLY A 41 15.91 8.14 38.05
N ALA A 42 16.55 8.87 37.18
CA ALA A 42 16.33 8.76 35.74
C ALA A 42 17.03 7.52 35.18
N LEU A 43 16.57 7.06 33.99
CA LEU A 43 17.15 5.91 33.31
C LEU A 43 18.57 6.24 32.75
N ASP A 44 19.58 5.50 33.19
CA ASP A 44 20.88 5.43 32.53
C ASP A 44 20.76 4.57 31.27
N ARG A 45 20.61 5.23 30.13
CA ARG A 45 20.44 4.56 28.84
C ARG A 45 21.66 3.78 28.39
N GLN A 46 22.87 4.21 28.83
CA GLN A 46 24.08 3.51 28.49
C GLN A 46 24.22 2.21 29.31
N ALA A 47 23.90 2.26 30.60
CA ALA A 47 23.86 1.09 31.45
C ALA A 47 22.81 0.07 31.00
N LEU A 48 21.57 0.55 30.66
CA LEU A 48 20.54 -0.30 30.11
C LEU A 48 20.99 -0.94 28.78
N ALA A 49 21.56 -0.14 27.87
CA ALA A 49 22.00 -0.65 26.55
C ALA A 49 23.06 -1.74 26.69
N ALA A 50 24.04 -1.57 27.61
CA ALA A 50 25.07 -2.56 27.87
C ALA A 50 24.48 -3.92 28.35
N LYS A 51 23.35 -3.91 29.07
CA LYS A 51 22.67 -5.12 29.54
C LYS A 51 21.72 -5.69 28.49
N ALA A 52 20.88 -4.85 27.90
CA ALA A 52 19.80 -5.25 27.00
C ALA A 52 20.32 -5.76 25.64
N PHE A 53 21.47 -5.28 25.18
CA PHE A 53 22.05 -5.70 23.90
C PHE A 53 23.18 -6.71 24.03
N ARG A 54 23.37 -7.30 25.23
CA ARG A 54 24.36 -8.35 25.48
C ARG A 54 24.02 -9.63 24.70
N ASP A 55 22.76 -9.99 24.63
CA ASP A 55 22.24 -11.18 23.96
C ASP A 55 20.79 -10.97 23.45
N ASP A 56 20.31 -11.90 22.64
CA ASP A 56 18.97 -11.82 22.03
C ASP A 56 17.85 -11.95 23.06
N GLU A 57 18.06 -12.70 24.15
CA GLU A 57 17.09 -12.88 25.23
C GLU A 57 16.89 -11.57 25.99
N SER A 58 17.97 -10.90 26.41
CA SER A 58 17.92 -9.60 27.07
C SER A 58 17.27 -8.53 26.20
N ARG A 59 17.57 -8.54 24.89
CA ARG A 59 16.90 -7.66 23.91
C ARG A 59 15.41 -7.96 23.80
N GLY A 60 15.04 -9.25 23.83
CA GLY A 60 13.63 -9.68 23.85
C GLY A 60 12.89 -9.15 25.08
N VAL A 61 13.49 -9.21 26.27
CA VAL A 61 12.93 -8.66 27.51
C VAL A 61 12.71 -7.16 27.40
N LEU A 62 13.72 -6.40 26.95
CA LEU A 62 13.59 -4.95 26.74
C LEU A 62 12.42 -4.62 25.81
N ASN A 63 12.36 -5.28 24.65
CA ASN A 63 11.32 -5.05 23.65
C ASN A 63 9.93 -5.46 24.19
N GLY A 64 9.84 -6.54 24.94
CA GLY A 64 8.59 -7.01 25.57
C GLY A 64 8.02 -6.01 26.59
N ILE A 65 8.86 -5.19 27.23
CA ILE A 65 8.45 -4.12 28.15
C ILE A 65 8.09 -2.84 27.38
N VAL A 66 8.98 -2.37 26.52
CA VAL A 66 8.87 -1.04 25.91
C VAL A 66 7.83 -1.00 24.78
N HIS A 67 7.79 -2.01 23.91
CA HIS A 67 6.91 -1.96 22.74
C HIS A 67 5.41 -1.87 23.09
N PRO A 68 4.87 -2.65 24.06
CA PRO A 68 3.45 -2.51 24.45
C PRO A 68 3.12 -1.13 25.03
N LEU A 69 4.04 -0.54 25.79
CA LEU A 69 3.87 0.79 26.38
C LEU A 69 3.85 1.88 25.33
N VAL A 70 4.77 1.83 24.37
CA VAL A 70 4.81 2.73 23.22
C VAL A 70 3.53 2.59 22.38
N ALA A 71 3.09 1.35 22.11
CA ALA A 71 1.87 1.08 21.35
C ALA A 71 0.62 1.65 22.05
N ARG A 72 0.51 1.46 23.39
CA ARG A 72 -0.57 2.03 24.20
C ARG A 72 -0.56 3.56 24.12
N ARG A 73 0.58 4.18 24.36
CA ARG A 73 0.72 5.63 24.33
C ARG A 73 0.43 6.24 22.97
N ARG A 74 0.89 5.59 21.90
CA ARG A 74 0.55 5.90 20.52
C ARG A 74 -0.97 5.88 20.30
N SER A 75 -1.63 4.82 20.74
CA SER A 75 -3.09 4.67 20.59
C SER A 75 -3.86 5.75 21.35
N GLU A 76 -3.42 6.13 22.55
CA GLU A 76 -4.00 7.22 23.34
C GLU A 76 -3.91 8.57 22.60
N ILE A 77 -2.74 8.88 22.02
CA ILE A 77 -2.54 10.11 21.25
C ILE A 77 -3.46 10.11 20.02
N ILE A 78 -3.50 9.01 19.26
CA ILE A 78 -4.34 8.90 18.06
C ILE A 78 -5.84 9.01 18.42
N ALA A 79 -6.28 8.36 19.49
CA ALA A 79 -7.67 8.42 19.95
C ALA A 79 -8.10 9.82 20.42
N ALA A 80 -7.17 10.65 20.89
CA ALA A 80 -7.43 12.03 21.31
C ALA A 80 -7.46 13.04 20.13
N VAL A 81 -7.11 12.60 18.93
CA VAL A 81 -7.08 13.43 17.73
C VAL A 81 -8.48 13.55 17.13
N SER A 82 -8.86 14.74 16.67
CA SER A 82 -10.11 14.95 15.92
C SER A 82 -10.11 14.14 14.61
N GLY A 83 -11.28 13.62 14.20
CA GLY A 83 -11.40 12.65 13.11
C GLY A 83 -10.98 13.13 11.70
N ASP A 84 -10.76 14.44 11.53
CA ASP A 84 -10.30 15.07 10.28
C ASP A 84 -8.81 15.45 10.30
N ALA A 85 -8.11 15.21 11.41
CA ALA A 85 -6.70 15.57 11.55
C ALA A 85 -5.79 14.50 10.93
N VAL A 86 -4.71 14.97 10.31
CA VAL A 86 -3.66 14.10 9.77
C VAL A 86 -2.67 13.74 10.87
N VAL A 87 -2.53 12.47 11.18
CA VAL A 87 -1.48 11.93 12.04
C VAL A 87 -0.29 11.48 11.19
N VAL A 88 0.88 12.02 11.49
CA VAL A 88 2.15 11.63 10.87
C VAL A 88 2.98 10.87 11.88
N GLU A 89 3.22 9.60 11.63
CA GLU A 89 4.03 8.76 12.49
C GLU A 89 5.48 8.72 11.97
N ASP A 90 6.42 9.16 12.80
CA ASP A 90 7.86 9.03 12.52
C ASP A 90 8.37 7.72 13.13
N ILE A 91 8.71 6.78 12.23
CA ILE A 91 9.14 5.42 12.59
C ILE A 91 10.49 5.15 11.92
N PRO A 92 11.61 5.29 12.63
CA PRO A 92 12.95 5.17 12.06
C PRO A 92 13.25 3.82 11.39
N LEU A 93 12.69 2.72 11.93
CA LEU A 93 12.89 1.35 11.45
C LEU A 93 11.63 0.76 10.78
N LEU A 94 10.83 1.59 10.12
CA LEU A 94 9.58 1.19 9.47
C LEU A 94 9.78 0.05 8.46
N VAL A 95 10.86 0.11 7.69
CA VAL A 95 11.17 -0.86 6.63
C VAL A 95 11.67 -2.17 7.24
N GLU A 96 12.60 -2.07 8.18
CA GLU A 96 13.21 -3.20 8.88
C GLU A 96 12.19 -3.98 9.71
N SER A 97 11.22 -3.30 10.29
CA SER A 97 10.14 -3.92 11.08
C SER A 97 9.00 -4.49 10.22
N GLY A 98 9.00 -4.25 8.90
CA GLY A 98 7.94 -4.70 8.00
C GLY A 98 6.59 -3.99 8.21
N MET A 99 6.56 -2.86 8.92
CA MET A 99 5.33 -2.15 9.29
C MET A 99 4.71 -1.31 8.15
N ALA A 100 5.46 -1.06 7.08
CA ALA A 100 5.00 -0.18 5.99
C ALA A 100 3.58 -0.49 5.47
N PRO A 101 3.15 -1.76 5.30
CA PRO A 101 1.80 -2.07 4.82
C PRO A 101 0.66 -1.72 5.80
N LEU A 102 0.96 -1.39 7.06
CA LEU A 102 -0.04 -0.95 8.04
C LEU A 102 -0.51 0.49 7.82
N PHE A 103 0.22 1.25 6.99
CA PHE A 103 -0.05 2.67 6.78
C PHE A 103 -0.67 2.91 5.39
N PRO A 104 -1.70 3.77 5.30
CA PRO A 104 -2.34 4.09 4.02
C PRO A 104 -1.44 4.89 3.08
N LEU A 105 -0.45 5.62 3.63
CA LEU A 105 0.55 6.37 2.87
C LEU A 105 1.90 6.33 3.58
N VAL A 106 2.96 5.96 2.86
CA VAL A 106 4.34 5.88 3.37
C VAL A 106 5.21 6.89 2.65
N VAL A 107 5.81 7.80 3.42
CA VAL A 107 6.79 8.78 2.95
C VAL A 107 8.18 8.37 3.41
N VAL A 108 9.10 8.15 2.48
CA VAL A 108 10.49 7.85 2.81
C VAL A 108 11.35 9.08 2.51
N VAL A 109 12.08 9.53 3.52
CA VAL A 109 13.09 10.60 3.38
C VAL A 109 14.44 9.94 3.09
N HIS A 110 15.01 10.26 1.93
CA HIS A 110 16.27 9.70 1.45
C HIS A 110 17.38 10.76 1.44
N ALA A 111 18.59 10.31 1.68
CA ALA A 111 19.81 11.06 1.36
C ALA A 111 20.89 10.07 0.92
N ASP A 112 21.78 10.51 0.02
CA ASP A 112 22.89 9.70 -0.46
C ASP A 112 23.75 9.17 0.67
N VAL A 113 24.29 7.96 0.49
CA VAL A 113 25.08 7.27 1.53
C VAL A 113 26.24 8.14 2.03
N GLU A 114 27.01 8.74 1.13
CA GLU A 114 28.16 9.58 1.50
C GLU A 114 27.73 10.83 2.27
N LEU A 115 26.60 11.41 1.91
CA LEU A 115 26.03 12.53 2.67
C LEU A 115 25.57 12.10 4.08
N ARG A 116 24.98 10.91 4.20
CA ARG A 116 24.59 10.36 5.50
C ARG A 116 25.80 10.09 6.39
N VAL A 117 26.88 9.51 5.83
CA VAL A 117 28.15 9.29 6.53
C VAL A 117 28.70 10.63 7.01
N ARG A 118 28.82 11.63 6.13
CA ARG A 118 29.30 12.97 6.46
C ARG A 118 28.51 13.61 7.60
N ARG A 119 27.15 13.57 7.53
CA ARG A 119 26.29 14.11 8.60
C ARG A 119 26.49 13.40 9.94
N LEU A 120 26.69 12.08 9.95
CA LEU A 120 26.96 11.33 11.20
C LEU A 120 28.32 11.70 11.80
N VAL A 121 29.34 11.86 10.97
CA VAL A 121 30.70 12.25 11.42
C VAL A 121 30.71 13.71 11.91
N GLU A 122 30.24 14.64 11.09
CA GLU A 122 30.35 16.09 11.37
C GLU A 122 29.38 16.57 12.46
N GLN A 123 28.13 16.06 12.47
CA GLN A 123 27.09 16.56 13.37
C GLN A 123 26.96 15.74 14.66
N ARG A 124 27.37 14.46 14.64
CA ARG A 124 27.26 13.56 15.79
C ARG A 124 28.60 13.09 16.34
N GLY A 125 29.72 13.49 15.74
CA GLY A 125 31.07 13.12 16.17
C GLY A 125 31.37 11.61 16.07
N MET A 126 30.64 10.88 15.20
CA MET A 126 30.79 9.43 15.05
C MET A 126 32.05 9.14 14.22
N ALA A 127 32.79 8.06 14.58
CA ALA A 127 33.86 7.60 13.71
C ALA A 127 33.30 7.15 12.35
N GLU A 128 34.02 7.41 11.26
CA GLU A 128 33.52 7.09 9.91
C GLU A 128 33.22 5.61 9.72
N ALA A 129 34.07 4.72 10.28
CA ALA A 129 33.85 3.29 10.21
C ALA A 129 32.52 2.87 10.89
N ASP A 130 32.22 3.47 12.04
CA ASP A 130 30.98 3.20 12.79
C ASP A 130 29.75 3.77 12.04
N ALA A 131 29.90 4.94 11.43
CA ALA A 131 28.86 5.54 10.62
C ALA A 131 28.49 4.66 9.40
N ARG A 132 29.51 4.15 8.69
CA ARG A 132 29.34 3.21 7.57
C ARG A 132 28.72 1.88 8.02
N ALA A 133 29.19 1.30 9.12
CA ALA A 133 28.64 0.06 9.67
C ALA A 133 27.15 0.23 10.06
N ARG A 134 26.80 1.36 10.70
CA ARG A 134 25.42 1.68 11.06
C ARG A 134 24.51 1.83 9.85
N ILE A 135 24.99 2.50 8.78
CA ILE A 135 24.21 2.66 7.55
C ILE A 135 24.03 1.32 6.83
N ALA A 136 25.09 0.48 6.80
CA ALA A 136 25.03 -0.86 6.18
C ALA A 136 24.08 -1.82 6.91
N ALA A 137 23.86 -1.64 8.22
CA ALA A 137 22.93 -2.43 9.00
C ALA A 137 21.45 -2.05 8.80
N GLN A 138 21.18 -0.93 8.14
CA GLN A 138 19.81 -0.48 7.84
C GLN A 138 19.32 -1.01 6.48
N ALA A 139 18.02 -0.87 6.22
CA ALA A 139 17.43 -1.21 4.93
C ALA A 139 18.12 -0.47 3.78
N SER A 140 18.39 -1.19 2.70
CA SER A 140 18.94 -0.64 1.47
C SER A 140 17.99 0.36 0.80
N ASP A 141 18.50 1.19 -0.08
CA ASP A 141 17.67 2.12 -0.85
C ASP A 141 16.64 1.37 -1.72
N GLN A 142 16.96 0.19 -2.23
CA GLN A 142 16.01 -0.66 -2.95
C GLN A 142 14.85 -1.10 -2.04
N GLN A 143 15.13 -1.57 -0.83
CA GLN A 143 14.11 -1.96 0.14
C GLN A 143 13.25 -0.78 0.57
N ARG A 144 13.83 0.40 0.78
CA ARG A 144 13.09 1.63 1.10
C ARG A 144 12.20 2.08 -0.07
N ARG A 145 12.72 2.05 -1.32
CA ARG A 145 11.90 2.35 -2.51
C ARG A 145 10.74 1.39 -2.69
N ALA A 146 10.94 0.12 -2.36
CA ALA A 146 9.90 -0.91 -2.47
C ALA A 146 8.66 -0.62 -1.61
N VAL A 147 8.80 0.14 -0.52
CA VAL A 147 7.67 0.48 0.38
C VAL A 147 7.20 1.93 0.26
N ALA A 148 7.98 2.80 -0.38
CA ALA A 148 7.69 4.23 -0.45
C ALA A 148 6.57 4.55 -1.44
N ASP A 149 5.50 5.17 -0.97
CA ASP A 149 4.49 5.83 -1.83
C ASP A 149 4.98 7.21 -2.27
N VAL A 150 5.80 7.86 -1.43
CA VAL A 150 6.47 9.13 -1.72
C VAL A 150 7.94 9.02 -1.36
N TRP A 151 8.79 9.48 -2.28
CA TRP A 151 10.23 9.54 -2.09
C TRP A 151 10.68 10.99 -1.98
N LEU A 152 11.09 11.43 -0.79
CA LEU A 152 11.61 12.76 -0.54
C LEU A 152 13.14 12.74 -0.49
N ASP A 153 13.76 13.35 -1.48
CA ASP A 153 15.22 13.49 -1.52
C ASP A 153 15.67 14.64 -0.61
N ASN A 154 16.49 14.30 0.38
CA ASN A 154 17.14 15.19 1.35
C ASN A 154 18.63 15.34 1.08
N SER A 155 19.07 15.20 -0.18
CA SER A 155 20.47 15.40 -0.57
C SER A 155 20.81 16.87 -0.84
N GLY A 156 19.80 17.72 -1.02
CA GLY A 156 19.93 19.17 -1.22
C GLY A 156 19.93 19.97 0.08
N SER A 157 19.52 21.25 -0.02
CA SER A 157 19.41 22.15 1.12
C SER A 157 18.21 21.80 2.03
N PRO A 158 18.23 22.17 3.33
CA PRO A 158 17.08 22.04 4.21
C PRO A 158 15.83 22.75 3.68
N GLU A 159 16.00 23.90 3.05
CA GLU A 159 14.92 24.71 2.46
C GLU A 159 14.25 23.97 1.30
N ASP A 160 15.03 23.27 0.47
CA ASP A 160 14.53 22.45 -0.63
C ASP A 160 13.70 21.26 -0.11
N LEU A 161 14.16 20.60 0.93
CA LEU A 161 13.40 19.53 1.56
C LEU A 161 12.07 20.04 2.13
N VAL A 162 12.09 21.17 2.84
CA VAL A 162 10.87 21.79 3.40
C VAL A 162 9.90 22.18 2.30
N ARG A 163 10.37 22.74 1.19
CA ARG A 163 9.54 23.08 0.02
C ARG A 163 8.87 21.81 -0.54
N ARG A 164 9.65 20.77 -0.85
CA ARG A 164 9.14 19.49 -1.37
C ARG A 164 8.16 18.82 -0.42
N ALA A 165 8.45 18.84 0.89
CA ALA A 165 7.54 18.29 1.90
C ALA A 165 6.20 19.04 1.95
N ARG A 166 6.22 20.39 1.82
CA ARG A 166 5.00 21.19 1.71
C ARG A 166 4.23 20.92 0.43
N ASP A 167 4.92 20.74 -0.68
CA ASP A 167 4.27 20.39 -1.95
C ASP A 167 3.55 19.03 -1.83
N VAL A 168 4.21 18.00 -1.29
CA VAL A 168 3.59 16.69 -1.01
C VAL A 168 2.42 16.83 -0.06
N TRP A 169 2.56 17.61 1.01
CA TRP A 169 1.47 17.87 1.95
C TRP A 169 0.25 18.46 1.25
N ASN A 170 0.43 19.53 0.50
CA ASN A 170 -0.66 20.27 -0.14
C ASN A 170 -1.29 19.52 -1.32
N THR A 171 -0.49 18.78 -2.09
CA THR A 171 -0.97 18.14 -3.32
C THR A 171 -1.41 16.70 -3.14
N ARG A 172 -0.99 16.04 -2.04
CA ARG A 172 -1.29 14.62 -1.81
C ARG A 172 -1.85 14.33 -0.43
N VAL A 173 -1.13 14.67 0.66
CA VAL A 173 -1.49 14.24 2.03
C VAL A 173 -2.81 14.87 2.47
N GLN A 174 -2.94 16.19 2.35
CA GLN A 174 -4.15 16.91 2.73
C GLN A 174 -5.37 16.54 1.88
N PRO A 175 -5.29 16.50 0.53
CA PRO A 175 -6.40 15.99 -0.29
C PRO A 175 -6.75 14.54 0.01
N PHE A 176 -5.78 13.67 0.27
CA PHE A 176 -6.02 12.29 0.65
C PHE A 176 -6.82 12.19 1.97
N ALA A 177 -6.38 12.90 3.00
CA ALA A 177 -7.09 12.94 4.29
C ALA A 177 -8.51 13.48 4.14
N HIS A 178 -8.70 14.57 3.36
CA HIS A 178 -10.01 15.12 3.07
C HIS A 178 -10.92 14.10 2.36
N ASN A 179 -10.42 13.44 1.33
CA ASN A 179 -11.18 12.43 0.60
C ASN A 179 -11.61 11.27 1.51
N LEU A 180 -10.71 10.81 2.39
CA LEU A 180 -11.03 9.74 3.37
C LEU A 180 -12.13 10.19 4.35
N ALA A 181 -12.01 11.37 4.92
CA ALA A 181 -13.01 11.91 5.84
C ALA A 181 -14.39 12.06 5.20
N GLN A 182 -14.44 12.38 3.90
CA GLN A 182 -15.65 12.49 3.10
C GLN A 182 -16.08 11.18 2.43
N ARG A 183 -15.36 10.08 2.63
CA ARG A 183 -15.55 8.78 1.93
C ARG A 183 -15.59 8.94 0.41
N GLN A 184 -14.75 9.82 -0.14
CA GLN A 184 -14.65 10.13 -1.56
C GLN A 184 -13.40 9.54 -2.18
N ILE A 185 -13.50 9.20 -3.47
CA ILE A 185 -12.36 8.76 -4.26
C ILE A 185 -11.62 9.94 -4.88
N ALA A 186 -10.33 9.78 -5.10
CA ALA A 186 -9.57 10.70 -5.92
C ALA A 186 -9.96 10.55 -7.40
N ARG A 187 -10.12 11.68 -8.10
CA ARG A 187 -10.37 11.65 -9.54
C ARG A 187 -9.09 11.30 -10.30
N ALA A 188 -9.15 10.28 -11.15
CA ALA A 188 -8.06 9.89 -12.04
C ALA A 188 -8.26 10.51 -13.43
N PRO A 189 -7.21 10.98 -14.10
CA PRO A 189 -7.28 11.37 -15.49
C PRO A 189 -7.68 10.17 -16.37
N ALA A 190 -8.65 10.35 -17.25
CA ALA A 190 -9.10 9.31 -18.18
C ALA A 190 -8.23 9.25 -19.47
N ARG A 191 -6.90 9.41 -19.34
CA ARG A 191 -5.97 9.47 -20.47
C ARG A 191 -5.07 8.24 -20.53
N LEU A 192 -4.84 7.74 -21.76
CA LEU A 192 -3.84 6.69 -21.99
C LEU A 192 -2.42 7.25 -21.88
N VAL A 193 -1.54 6.49 -21.24
CA VAL A 193 -0.12 6.79 -21.11
C VAL A 193 0.71 5.56 -21.51
N PRO A 194 1.99 5.73 -21.91
CA PRO A 194 2.92 4.62 -22.10
C PRO A 194 3.05 3.78 -20.83
N ALA A 195 3.36 2.49 -21.00
CA ALA A 195 3.58 1.59 -19.86
C ALA A 195 4.69 2.13 -18.94
N ASP A 196 4.37 2.25 -17.66
CA ASP A 196 5.34 2.63 -16.62
C ASP A 196 5.95 1.35 -16.02
N PRO A 197 7.28 1.14 -16.14
CA PRO A 197 7.94 -0.04 -15.59
C PRO A 197 7.82 -0.16 -14.06
N SER A 198 7.41 0.90 -13.37
CA SER A 198 7.20 0.88 -11.92
C SER A 198 5.81 0.40 -11.49
N TRP A 199 4.84 0.22 -12.39
CA TRP A 199 3.50 -0.29 -12.04
C TRP A 199 3.51 -1.59 -11.24
N PRO A 200 4.34 -2.62 -11.57
CA PRO A 200 4.40 -3.84 -10.77
C PRO A 200 4.84 -3.60 -9.33
N ASP A 201 5.81 -2.70 -9.09
CA ASP A 201 6.26 -2.36 -7.74
C ASP A 201 5.22 -1.55 -6.99
N GLN A 202 4.53 -0.64 -7.66
CA GLN A 202 3.41 0.12 -7.10
C GLN A 202 2.26 -0.81 -6.72
N ALA A 203 1.88 -1.73 -7.60
CA ALA A 203 0.85 -2.73 -7.32
C ALA A 203 1.23 -3.63 -6.15
N ARG A 204 2.50 -4.04 -6.04
CA ARG A 204 2.99 -4.86 -4.92
C ARG A 204 2.79 -4.16 -3.57
N ARG A 205 3.07 -2.84 -3.47
CA ARG A 205 2.80 -2.06 -2.25
C ARG A 205 1.32 -2.08 -1.89
N ILE A 206 0.45 -1.86 -2.88
CA ILE A 206 -0.99 -1.87 -2.70
C ILE A 206 -1.48 -3.25 -2.27
N VAL A 207 -1.04 -4.32 -2.94
CA VAL A 207 -1.36 -5.71 -2.61
C VAL A 207 -0.98 -6.04 -1.15
N ASN A 208 0.22 -5.64 -0.71
CA ASN A 208 0.65 -5.89 0.65
C ASN A 208 -0.22 -5.14 1.67
N ARG A 209 -0.60 -3.90 1.41
CA ARG A 209 -1.51 -3.09 2.23
C ARG A 209 -2.90 -3.74 2.31
N LEU A 210 -3.44 -4.16 1.18
CA LEU A 210 -4.75 -4.81 1.12
C LEU A 210 -4.76 -6.18 1.81
N LYS A 211 -3.68 -6.97 1.70
CA LYS A 211 -3.55 -8.23 2.45
C LYS A 211 -3.63 -8.01 3.96
N ILE A 212 -3.00 -6.96 4.48
CA ILE A 212 -3.09 -6.61 5.90
C ILE A 212 -4.51 -6.14 6.26
N ALA A 213 -5.08 -5.23 5.47
CA ALA A 213 -6.40 -4.68 5.73
C ALA A 213 -7.51 -5.75 5.69
N CYS A 214 -7.45 -6.67 4.73
CA CYS A 214 -8.44 -7.73 4.57
C CYS A 214 -8.20 -8.94 5.49
N GLY A 215 -6.97 -9.15 5.95
CA GLY A 215 -6.59 -10.28 6.77
C GLY A 215 -6.98 -11.62 6.13
N HIS A 216 -7.48 -12.55 6.93
CA HIS A 216 -7.91 -13.89 6.48
C HIS A 216 -9.17 -13.91 5.59
N LYS A 217 -9.89 -12.78 5.49
CA LYS A 217 -11.09 -12.66 4.64
C LYS A 217 -10.75 -12.57 3.16
N ALA A 218 -9.53 -12.15 2.80
CA ALA A 218 -9.04 -12.22 1.42
C ALA A 218 -8.43 -13.59 1.15
N LEU A 219 -9.02 -14.38 0.27
CA LEU A 219 -8.47 -15.66 -0.18
C LEU A 219 -7.21 -15.44 -1.04
N ARG A 220 -7.21 -14.38 -1.85
CA ARG A 220 -6.05 -13.91 -2.63
C ARG A 220 -6.20 -12.43 -2.99
N VAL A 221 -5.09 -11.77 -3.29
CA VAL A 221 -5.04 -10.37 -3.74
C VAL A 221 -4.08 -10.29 -4.92
N ASP A 222 -4.59 -9.85 -6.07
CA ASP A 222 -3.89 -9.89 -7.36
C ASP A 222 -3.89 -8.54 -8.05
N HIS A 223 -2.78 -8.20 -8.71
CA HIS A 223 -2.72 -7.13 -9.70
C HIS A 223 -3.37 -7.62 -10.98
N ILE A 224 -4.39 -6.92 -11.45
CA ILE A 224 -5.16 -7.25 -12.65
C ILE A 224 -5.22 -6.06 -13.62
N GLY A 225 -5.95 -6.23 -14.71
CA GLY A 225 -6.18 -5.16 -15.69
C GLY A 225 -4.97 -4.82 -16.54
N SER A 226 -5.05 -3.68 -17.23
CA SER A 226 -4.05 -3.30 -18.24
C SER A 226 -2.65 -3.04 -17.68
N THR A 227 -2.56 -2.51 -16.46
CA THR A 227 -1.26 -2.20 -15.83
C THR A 227 -0.54 -3.44 -15.29
N ALA A 228 -1.24 -4.59 -15.19
CA ALA A 228 -0.66 -5.88 -14.85
C ALA A 228 0.02 -6.56 -16.06
N VAL A 229 -0.33 -6.15 -17.28
CA VAL A 229 0.29 -6.65 -18.51
C VAL A 229 1.64 -5.95 -18.72
N SER A 230 2.69 -6.47 -18.09
CA SER A 230 4.03 -5.89 -18.06
C SER A 230 4.95 -6.44 -19.16
N GLY A 231 6.09 -5.76 -19.39
CA GLY A 231 7.10 -6.20 -20.37
C GLY A 231 6.82 -5.75 -21.81
N PHE A 232 5.83 -4.90 -22.04
CA PHE A 232 5.44 -4.40 -23.37
C PHE A 232 5.43 -2.86 -23.36
N PRO A 233 6.55 -2.19 -23.65
CA PRO A 233 6.69 -0.74 -23.52
C PRO A 233 5.73 0.06 -24.40
N ASP A 234 5.32 -0.50 -25.54
CA ASP A 234 4.37 0.14 -26.47
C ASP A 234 2.90 -0.05 -26.07
N PHE A 235 2.64 -0.78 -24.99
CA PHE A 235 1.30 -1.05 -24.52
C PHE A 235 0.76 0.12 -23.69
N LEU A 236 -0.12 0.93 -24.28
CA LEU A 236 -0.73 2.05 -23.58
C LEU A 236 -1.79 1.59 -22.59
N ALA A 237 -1.83 2.21 -21.42
CA ALA A 237 -2.90 2.02 -20.43
C ALA A 237 -3.24 3.34 -19.75
N LYS A 238 -4.40 3.42 -19.08
CA LYS A 238 -4.65 4.47 -18.09
C LYS A 238 -3.75 4.21 -16.88
N ASP A 239 -3.18 5.27 -16.30
CA ASP A 239 -2.35 5.18 -15.12
C ASP A 239 -3.22 4.94 -13.86
N VAL A 240 -3.89 3.79 -13.84
CA VAL A 240 -4.73 3.31 -12.76
C VAL A 240 -4.35 1.86 -12.47
N ILE A 241 -4.01 1.57 -11.22
CA ILE A 241 -3.71 0.21 -10.79
C ILE A 241 -5.02 -0.49 -10.44
N ASP A 242 -5.34 -1.59 -11.14
CA ASP A 242 -6.49 -2.42 -10.84
C ASP A 242 -6.06 -3.62 -9.98
N ILE A 243 -6.67 -3.77 -8.81
CA ILE A 243 -6.42 -4.89 -7.89
C ILE A 243 -7.71 -5.69 -7.72
N GLN A 244 -7.59 -7.01 -7.72
CA GLN A 244 -8.66 -7.92 -7.33
C GLN A 244 -8.39 -8.49 -5.95
N VAL A 245 -9.37 -8.37 -5.06
CA VAL A 245 -9.45 -9.12 -3.80
C VAL A 245 -10.49 -10.23 -3.99
N THR A 246 -10.04 -11.47 -3.95
CA THR A 246 -10.93 -12.63 -4.03
C THR A 246 -11.43 -12.97 -2.64
N VAL A 247 -12.74 -13.07 -2.46
CA VAL A 247 -13.42 -13.35 -1.20
C VAL A 247 -14.32 -14.58 -1.32
N GLU A 248 -14.77 -15.11 -0.19
CA GLU A 248 -15.65 -16.28 -0.15
C GLU A 248 -17.10 -15.95 -0.58
N SER A 249 -17.60 -14.75 -0.22
CA SER A 249 -18.96 -14.30 -0.53
C SER A 249 -19.03 -12.78 -0.64
N LEU A 250 -20.18 -12.27 -1.14
CA LEU A 250 -20.46 -10.82 -1.14
C LEU A 250 -20.64 -10.25 0.27
N ASP A 251 -21.14 -11.05 1.22
CA ASP A 251 -21.28 -10.63 2.61
C ASP A 251 -19.91 -10.38 3.23
N VAL A 252 -18.94 -11.27 2.96
CA VAL A 252 -17.53 -11.04 3.36
C VAL A 252 -16.95 -9.80 2.69
N ALA A 253 -17.29 -9.53 1.43
CA ALA A 253 -16.89 -8.30 0.75
C ALA A 253 -17.49 -7.05 1.42
N ASP A 254 -18.74 -7.12 1.88
CA ASP A 254 -19.42 -6.03 2.59
C ASP A 254 -18.78 -5.76 3.96
N GLU A 255 -18.35 -6.80 4.70
CA GLU A 255 -17.62 -6.67 5.97
C GLU A 255 -16.23 -6.00 5.81
N LEU A 256 -15.65 -6.00 4.62
CA LEU A 256 -14.37 -5.36 4.33
C LEU A 256 -14.47 -3.85 4.05
N ALA A 257 -15.66 -3.26 4.05
CA ALA A 257 -15.84 -1.85 3.69
C ALA A 257 -15.07 -0.89 4.61
N GLU A 258 -15.16 -1.04 5.92
CA GLU A 258 -14.44 -0.19 6.87
C GLU A 258 -12.93 -0.48 6.94
N PRO A 259 -12.45 -1.74 6.95
CA PRO A 259 -11.02 -2.03 6.80
C PRO A 259 -10.38 -1.43 5.54
N LEU A 260 -11.08 -1.50 4.41
CA LEU A 260 -10.59 -0.92 3.15
C LEU A 260 -10.61 0.60 3.15
N LEU A 261 -11.65 1.22 3.75
CA LEU A 261 -11.69 2.66 3.97
C LEU A 261 -10.48 3.13 4.80
N ALA A 262 -10.20 2.45 5.91
CA ALA A 262 -9.04 2.75 6.76
C ALA A 262 -7.70 2.59 6.02
N ALA A 263 -7.63 1.66 5.06
CA ALA A 263 -6.46 1.44 4.20
C ALA A 263 -6.34 2.47 3.04
N GLY A 264 -7.32 3.37 2.87
CA GLY A 264 -7.29 4.41 1.86
C GLY A 264 -8.23 4.20 0.66
N TYR A 265 -9.16 3.24 0.75
CA TYR A 265 -10.01 2.81 -0.37
C TYR A 265 -11.50 2.88 -0.02
N PRO A 266 -12.16 4.06 -0.09
CA PRO A 266 -13.60 4.19 0.07
C PRO A 266 -14.36 3.40 -1.00
N ARG A 267 -15.57 2.94 -0.64
CA ARG A 267 -16.43 2.15 -1.52
C ARG A 267 -17.15 3.00 -2.56
N LEU A 268 -17.34 2.45 -3.75
CA LEU A 268 -18.18 2.96 -4.81
C LEU A 268 -19.53 2.23 -4.81
N GLU A 269 -20.50 2.75 -4.08
CA GLU A 269 -21.77 2.07 -3.81
C GLU A 269 -22.61 1.81 -5.09
N HIS A 270 -22.46 2.64 -6.11
CA HIS A 270 -23.20 2.54 -7.36
C HIS A 270 -22.64 1.50 -8.35
N ILE A 271 -21.46 0.90 -8.07
CA ILE A 271 -20.85 -0.12 -8.93
C ILE A 271 -20.95 -1.48 -8.23
N THR A 272 -21.97 -2.25 -8.57
CA THR A 272 -22.31 -3.49 -7.90
C THR A 272 -22.08 -4.75 -8.73
N GLN A 273 -21.81 -4.61 -10.04
CA GLN A 273 -21.63 -5.74 -10.94
C GLN A 273 -20.67 -5.44 -12.08
N ASP A 274 -20.11 -6.47 -12.68
CA ASP A 274 -19.47 -6.42 -14.00
C ASP A 274 -20.51 -6.64 -15.10
N THR A 275 -20.20 -6.24 -16.35
CA THR A 275 -21.05 -6.58 -17.49
C THR A 275 -21.06 -8.08 -17.70
N GLU A 276 -22.26 -8.66 -17.73
CA GLU A 276 -22.46 -10.09 -17.99
C GLU A 276 -21.89 -10.47 -19.36
N LYS A 277 -21.28 -11.65 -19.42
CA LYS A 277 -20.77 -12.22 -20.67
C LYS A 277 -21.37 -13.60 -20.88
N THR A 278 -21.98 -13.78 -22.03
CA THR A 278 -22.52 -15.09 -22.41
C THR A 278 -21.37 -16.08 -22.60
N ASP A 279 -21.41 -17.19 -21.92
CA ASP A 279 -20.44 -18.26 -22.05
C ASP A 279 -21.05 -19.41 -22.87
N ALA A 280 -20.62 -19.54 -24.14
CA ALA A 280 -21.02 -20.65 -24.98
C ALA A 280 -20.59 -22.05 -24.45
N ARG A 281 -19.74 -22.06 -23.43
CA ARG A 281 -19.22 -23.28 -22.78
C ARG A 281 -20.05 -23.72 -21.58
N SER A 282 -21.14 -23.03 -21.25
CA SER A 282 -22.07 -23.45 -20.18
C SER A 282 -22.60 -24.87 -20.37
N THR A 283 -22.49 -25.40 -21.60
CA THR A 283 -22.85 -26.78 -21.97
C THR A 283 -21.77 -27.83 -21.64
N VAL A 284 -20.56 -27.42 -21.22
CA VAL A 284 -19.38 -28.32 -21.09
C VAL A 284 -18.97 -28.55 -19.62
N GLY A 285 -19.80 -28.19 -18.65
CA GLY A 285 -19.67 -28.62 -17.27
C GLY A 285 -18.58 -27.91 -16.42
N ARG A 286 -17.91 -26.87 -16.95
CA ARG A 286 -16.91 -26.11 -16.17
C ARG A 286 -17.51 -25.00 -15.32
N TYR A 287 -18.68 -24.52 -15.72
CA TYR A 287 -19.43 -23.44 -15.04
C TYR A 287 -20.93 -23.72 -15.20
N ASP A 288 -21.47 -24.56 -14.36
CA ASP A 288 -22.89 -24.91 -14.33
C ASP A 288 -23.82 -23.68 -14.07
N HIS A 289 -23.25 -22.47 -13.96
CA HIS A 289 -23.95 -21.30 -13.40
C HIS A 289 -23.67 -19.99 -14.14
N THR A 290 -23.02 -19.99 -15.31
CA THR A 290 -22.61 -18.75 -16.02
C THR A 290 -23.78 -17.91 -16.50
N ASP A 291 -24.98 -18.48 -16.63
CA ASP A 291 -26.19 -17.78 -17.10
C ASP A 291 -26.87 -16.98 -15.98
N SER A 292 -26.36 -17.02 -14.75
CA SER A 292 -26.92 -16.24 -13.67
C SER A 292 -26.28 -14.87 -13.56
N ALA A 293 -27.06 -13.82 -13.75
CA ALA A 293 -26.66 -12.42 -13.51
C ALA A 293 -26.01 -12.21 -12.15
N ALA A 294 -26.44 -12.99 -11.14
CA ALA A 294 -25.91 -12.89 -9.79
C ALA A 294 -24.40 -13.18 -9.69
N LEU A 295 -23.85 -14.03 -10.58
CA LEU A 295 -22.43 -14.39 -10.58
C LEU A 295 -21.51 -13.28 -11.13
N TRP A 296 -22.08 -12.20 -11.63
CA TRP A 296 -21.37 -11.02 -12.11
C TRP A 296 -21.35 -9.90 -11.08
N HIS A 297 -22.00 -10.08 -9.93
CA HIS A 297 -21.95 -9.11 -8.86
C HIS A 297 -20.55 -9.02 -8.24
N LYS A 298 -20.24 -7.84 -7.73
CA LYS A 298 -18.98 -7.51 -7.06
C LYS A 298 -19.16 -6.35 -6.09
N ARG A 299 -18.10 -6.01 -5.36
CA ARG A 299 -17.96 -4.70 -4.72
C ARG A 299 -16.76 -3.99 -5.28
N VAL A 300 -16.82 -2.66 -5.34
CA VAL A 300 -15.73 -1.85 -5.87
C VAL A 300 -15.36 -0.78 -4.86
N HIS A 301 -14.10 -0.66 -4.62
CA HIS A 301 -13.48 0.42 -3.87
C HIS A 301 -12.46 1.12 -4.77
N ALA A 302 -12.15 2.38 -4.48
CA ALA A 302 -11.10 3.06 -5.21
C ALA A 302 -10.28 3.97 -4.29
N SER A 303 -9.09 4.34 -4.73
CA SER A 303 -8.17 5.14 -3.94
C SER A 303 -8.72 6.52 -3.63
N ALA A 304 -8.64 6.91 -2.38
CA ALA A 304 -8.79 8.30 -1.94
C ALA A 304 -7.51 9.13 -2.17
N ASP A 305 -6.37 8.46 -2.41
CA ASP A 305 -5.06 9.08 -2.64
C ASP A 305 -4.93 9.61 -4.07
N PRO A 306 -4.84 10.94 -4.28
CA PRO A 306 -4.69 11.50 -5.61
C PRO A 306 -3.34 11.16 -6.27
N GLY A 307 -2.34 10.78 -5.47
CA GLY A 307 -1.02 10.44 -5.99
C GLY A 307 -0.91 9.02 -6.56
N ARG A 308 -1.93 8.14 -6.33
CA ARG A 308 -1.95 6.78 -6.91
C ARG A 308 -3.38 6.29 -7.14
N PRO A 309 -3.97 6.62 -8.29
CA PRO A 309 -5.27 6.09 -8.68
C PRO A 309 -5.27 4.55 -8.70
N THR A 310 -6.23 3.96 -8.00
CA THR A 310 -6.33 2.51 -7.85
C THR A 310 -7.80 2.12 -7.78
N ASN A 311 -8.18 1.04 -8.47
CA ASN A 311 -9.46 0.38 -8.27
C ASN A 311 -9.22 -0.95 -7.53
N VAL A 312 -10.07 -1.26 -6.58
CA VAL A 312 -10.05 -2.53 -5.84
C VAL A 312 -11.38 -3.22 -6.06
N HIS A 313 -11.35 -4.33 -6.79
CA HIS A 313 -12.51 -5.13 -7.13
C HIS A 313 -12.59 -6.32 -6.19
N LEU A 314 -13.65 -6.41 -5.38
CA LEU A 314 -13.92 -7.59 -4.55
C LEU A 314 -14.85 -8.51 -5.33
N ARG A 315 -14.37 -9.71 -5.65
CA ARG A 315 -15.10 -10.73 -6.41
C ARG A 315 -15.10 -12.06 -5.67
N VAL A 316 -16.18 -12.80 -5.82
CA VAL A 316 -16.35 -14.09 -5.16
C VAL A 316 -15.53 -15.17 -5.87
N HIS A 317 -14.84 -15.98 -5.09
CA HIS A 317 -14.04 -17.09 -5.58
C HIS A 317 -14.84 -18.03 -6.49
N GLY A 318 -14.25 -18.39 -7.62
CA GLY A 318 -14.85 -19.30 -8.59
C GLY A 318 -15.92 -18.68 -9.49
N TRP A 319 -16.33 -17.44 -9.27
CA TRP A 319 -17.28 -16.77 -10.16
C TRP A 319 -16.64 -16.36 -11.49
N PRO A 320 -17.41 -16.29 -12.59
CA PRO A 320 -16.87 -15.99 -13.93
C PRO A 320 -16.12 -14.67 -14.00
N ASN A 321 -16.61 -13.62 -13.35
CA ASN A 321 -15.96 -12.32 -13.32
C ASN A 321 -14.63 -12.33 -12.55
N GLN A 322 -14.53 -13.12 -11.49
CA GLN A 322 -13.29 -13.30 -10.71
C GLN A 322 -12.23 -14.02 -11.55
N GLN A 323 -12.60 -15.09 -12.21
CA GLN A 323 -11.67 -15.90 -13.00
C GLN A 323 -11.25 -15.18 -14.27
N PHE A 324 -12.19 -14.52 -14.97
CA PHE A 324 -11.87 -13.78 -16.19
C PHE A 324 -10.89 -12.65 -15.94
N ALA A 325 -10.96 -11.96 -14.81
CA ALA A 325 -10.02 -10.90 -14.49
C ALA A 325 -8.56 -11.40 -14.39
N LEU A 326 -8.35 -12.62 -13.89
CA LEU A 326 -7.03 -13.26 -13.84
C LEU A 326 -6.62 -13.80 -15.22
N LEU A 327 -7.51 -14.54 -15.86
CA LEU A 327 -7.31 -15.09 -17.19
C LEU A 327 -6.93 -14.01 -18.21
N PHE A 328 -7.56 -12.86 -18.14
CA PHE A 328 -7.35 -11.75 -19.05
C PHE A 328 -5.90 -11.27 -19.08
N VAL A 329 -5.26 -11.17 -17.91
CA VAL A 329 -3.86 -10.74 -17.80
C VAL A 329 -2.93 -11.79 -18.44
N ASP A 330 -3.12 -13.07 -18.09
CA ASP A 330 -2.28 -14.15 -18.58
C ASP A 330 -2.48 -14.38 -20.10
N TRP A 331 -3.73 -14.30 -20.56
CA TRP A 331 -4.06 -14.38 -21.98
C TRP A 331 -3.42 -13.26 -22.79
N LEU A 332 -3.51 -12.02 -22.35
CA LEU A 332 -2.85 -10.89 -23.02
C LEU A 332 -1.32 -11.03 -22.98
N ALA A 333 -0.76 -11.50 -21.87
CA ALA A 333 0.69 -11.71 -21.77
C ALA A 333 1.18 -12.76 -22.79
N ALA A 334 0.40 -13.82 -23.01
CA ALA A 334 0.75 -14.93 -23.91
C ALA A 334 0.39 -14.65 -25.39
N ASN A 335 -0.51 -13.73 -25.71
CA ASN A 335 -1.07 -13.54 -27.05
C ASN A 335 -0.79 -12.15 -27.62
N PRO A 336 0.30 -11.95 -28.41
CA PRO A 336 0.64 -10.66 -29.01
C PRO A 336 -0.50 -10.04 -29.83
N GLY A 337 -1.17 -10.81 -30.69
CA GLY A 337 -2.28 -10.32 -31.50
C GLY A 337 -3.46 -9.80 -30.67
N ALA A 338 -3.78 -10.46 -29.56
CA ALA A 338 -4.82 -9.98 -28.64
C ALA A 338 -4.43 -8.66 -27.98
N ARG A 339 -3.13 -8.45 -27.66
CA ARG A 339 -2.63 -7.16 -27.15
C ARG A 339 -2.75 -6.03 -28.17
N GLU A 340 -2.41 -6.29 -29.42
CA GLU A 340 -2.52 -5.32 -30.53
C GLU A 340 -3.97 -4.93 -30.76
N ASP A 341 -4.88 -5.91 -30.83
CA ASP A 341 -6.32 -5.69 -30.94
C ASP A 341 -6.81 -4.83 -29.77
N TYR A 342 -6.45 -5.18 -28.54
CA TYR A 342 -6.89 -4.45 -27.35
C TYR A 342 -6.31 -3.04 -27.30
N LEU A 343 -5.07 -2.83 -27.73
CA LEU A 343 -4.47 -1.51 -27.84
C LEU A 343 -5.25 -0.64 -28.84
N THR A 344 -5.58 -1.19 -30.00
CA THR A 344 -6.39 -0.49 -31.02
C THR A 344 -7.74 -0.07 -30.45
N VAL A 345 -8.44 -0.98 -29.78
CA VAL A 345 -9.75 -0.69 -29.16
C VAL A 345 -9.64 0.38 -28.06
N LYS A 346 -8.57 0.34 -27.26
CA LYS A 346 -8.32 1.38 -26.22
C LYS A 346 -8.09 2.76 -26.84
N CYS A 347 -7.26 2.84 -27.88
CA CYS A 347 -7.00 4.10 -28.58
C CYS A 347 -8.26 4.66 -29.25
N ASP A 348 -9.09 3.81 -29.85
CA ASP A 348 -10.37 4.22 -30.44
C ASP A 348 -11.36 4.70 -29.39
N ALA A 349 -11.45 3.98 -28.28
CA ALA A 349 -12.30 4.35 -27.15
C ALA A 349 -11.87 5.68 -26.52
N ASP A 350 -10.57 5.91 -26.36
CA ASP A 350 -10.01 7.15 -25.81
C ASP A 350 -10.36 8.37 -26.70
N ARG A 351 -10.21 8.20 -28.02
CA ARG A 351 -10.60 9.26 -28.99
C ARG A 351 -12.08 9.59 -28.95
N ARG A 352 -12.96 8.59 -28.79
CA ARG A 352 -14.42 8.76 -28.76
C ARG A 352 -14.92 9.26 -27.41
N ALA A 353 -14.16 9.01 -26.34
CA ALA A 353 -14.58 9.33 -24.98
C ALA A 353 -14.52 10.83 -24.66
N ASP A 354 -13.70 11.59 -25.36
CA ASP A 354 -13.48 13.02 -25.12
C ASP A 354 -13.27 13.34 -23.62
N GLY A 355 -12.46 12.52 -22.95
CA GLY A 355 -12.17 12.62 -21.52
C GLY A 355 -13.25 12.05 -20.59
N GLU A 356 -14.39 11.58 -21.08
CA GLU A 356 -15.46 10.99 -20.27
C GLU A 356 -15.22 9.50 -20.01
N LEU A 357 -14.99 9.13 -18.74
CA LEU A 357 -14.68 7.75 -18.33
C LEU A 357 -15.81 6.76 -18.71
N ALA A 358 -17.07 7.15 -18.52
CA ALA A 358 -18.22 6.29 -18.83
C ALA A 358 -18.26 5.93 -20.32
N ARG A 359 -18.06 6.91 -21.20
CA ARG A 359 -18.00 6.69 -22.66
C ARG A 359 -16.83 5.77 -23.04
N TYR A 360 -15.67 5.95 -22.42
CA TYR A 360 -14.52 5.09 -22.64
C TYR A 360 -14.80 3.62 -22.28
N VAL A 361 -15.43 3.39 -21.14
CA VAL A 361 -15.77 2.03 -20.68
C VAL A 361 -16.76 1.40 -21.63
N THR A 362 -17.86 2.09 -21.95
CA THR A 362 -18.90 1.60 -22.86
C THR A 362 -18.36 1.28 -24.26
N ALA A 363 -17.46 2.11 -24.80
CA ALA A 363 -16.89 1.90 -26.14
C ALA A 363 -16.05 0.63 -26.26
N LYS A 364 -15.50 0.11 -25.15
CA LYS A 364 -14.70 -1.13 -25.15
C LYS A 364 -15.53 -2.40 -24.95
N GLU A 365 -16.73 -2.29 -24.42
CA GLU A 365 -17.51 -3.46 -23.99
C GLU A 365 -17.76 -4.49 -25.11
N PRO A 366 -18.08 -4.09 -26.38
CA PRO A 366 -18.25 -5.06 -27.45
C PRO A 366 -17.03 -5.95 -27.69
N TRP A 367 -15.82 -5.37 -27.57
CA TRP A 367 -14.58 -6.14 -27.72
C TRP A 367 -14.40 -7.13 -26.57
N PHE A 368 -14.79 -6.76 -25.34
CA PHE A 368 -14.69 -7.66 -24.18
C PHE A 368 -15.60 -8.89 -24.28
N LEU A 369 -16.72 -8.82 -25.01
CA LEU A 369 -17.57 -9.96 -25.28
C LEU A 369 -16.83 -11.02 -26.12
N ASP A 370 -16.16 -10.58 -27.20
CA ASP A 370 -15.34 -11.44 -28.06
C ASP A 370 -14.09 -11.92 -27.30
N ALA A 371 -13.40 -11.04 -26.60
CA ALA A 371 -12.19 -11.37 -25.84
C ALA A 371 -12.44 -12.42 -24.75
N TYR A 372 -13.62 -12.42 -24.13
CA TYR A 372 -14.02 -13.43 -23.15
C TYR A 372 -14.01 -14.83 -23.76
N GLN A 373 -14.62 -15.01 -24.92
CA GLN A 373 -14.66 -16.29 -25.62
C GLN A 373 -13.24 -16.75 -26.00
N ARG A 374 -12.49 -15.89 -26.68
CA ARG A 374 -11.11 -16.16 -27.14
C ARG A 374 -10.14 -16.50 -25.99
N ALA A 375 -10.26 -15.77 -24.88
CA ALA A 375 -9.42 -16.02 -23.70
C ALA A 375 -9.70 -17.40 -23.10
N TRP A 376 -10.94 -17.80 -23.04
CA TRP A 376 -11.30 -19.10 -22.51
C TRP A 376 -10.97 -20.27 -23.47
N GLU A 377 -11.08 -20.10 -24.79
CA GLU A 377 -10.60 -21.05 -25.79
C GLU A 377 -9.08 -21.28 -25.60
N TRP A 378 -8.32 -20.19 -25.42
CA TRP A 378 -6.91 -20.27 -25.11
C TRP A 378 -6.66 -21.00 -23.78
N ALA A 379 -7.41 -20.69 -22.74
CA ALA A 379 -7.28 -21.29 -21.41
C ALA A 379 -7.47 -22.81 -21.46
N ASP A 380 -8.46 -23.28 -22.25
CA ASP A 380 -8.71 -24.71 -22.44
C ASP A 380 -7.57 -25.38 -23.20
N ALA A 381 -7.04 -24.73 -24.25
CA ALA A 381 -5.93 -25.24 -25.05
C ALA A 381 -4.63 -25.42 -24.26
N VAL A 382 -4.36 -24.52 -23.28
CA VAL A 382 -3.13 -24.55 -22.46
C VAL A 382 -3.36 -25.13 -21.06
N HIS A 383 -4.55 -25.62 -20.76
CA HIS A 383 -4.94 -26.12 -19.43
C HIS A 383 -4.72 -25.08 -18.30
N TRP A 384 -5.03 -23.81 -18.59
CA TRP A 384 -4.87 -22.72 -17.64
C TRP A 384 -5.65 -22.96 -16.33
N ARG A 385 -5.05 -22.53 -15.21
CA ARG A 385 -5.68 -22.52 -13.89
C ARG A 385 -5.49 -21.14 -13.25
N PRO A 386 -6.50 -20.59 -12.55
CA PRO A 386 -6.43 -19.30 -11.86
C PRO A 386 -5.50 -19.31 -10.66
#